data_53bf31afae2394f64a0934800ff0a10f
#
_entry.id   53bf31afae2394f64a0934800ff0a10f
#
_cell.length_a   1.000
_cell.length_b   1.000
_cell.length_c   1.000
_cell.angle_alpha   90.00
_cell.angle_beta   90.00
_cell.angle_gamma   90.00
#
_symmetry.space_group_name_H-M   'P 1'
#
loop_
_entity.id
_entity.type
_entity.pdbx_description
1 polymer ?
#
loop_
_entity_poly.entity_id
_entity_poly.type
_entity_poly.pdbx_seq_one_letter_code
_entity_poly.pdbx_strand_id
1 'polypeptide(L)'
;VNRYYLPFCRRFGCTYPASGRAHIIYNCATPIDDGRMMLVQWLYRNDTEADVSTQALIDWDAAITAEDRDILEATDPDACIDTTRRVEFHMPSDKPGLVIRQKLLSLLREHGEEEVHRGVVRLQPAPGTTA
;
A
#
# COMPACT_ATOMS: atom_id res chain seq x y z
N VAL A 1 7.37 12.73 6.13
CA VAL A 1 7.63 11.69 7.15
C VAL A 1 6.55 10.63 7.08
N ASN A 2 6.97 9.35 6.90
CA ASN A 2 6.07 8.20 6.94
C ASN A 2 6.09 7.55 8.31
N ARG A 3 4.90 7.21 8.82
CA ARG A 3 4.73 6.37 10.02
C ARG A 3 3.71 5.28 9.73
N TYR A 4 4.00 4.08 10.18
CA TYR A 4 3.10 2.94 10.06
C TYR A 4 2.61 2.53 11.44
N TYR A 5 1.34 2.25 11.53
CA TYR A 5 0.66 1.74 12.71
C TYR A 5 0.10 0.37 12.34
N LEU A 6 0.78 -0.66 12.81
CA LEU A 6 0.41 -2.03 12.49
C LEU A 6 -0.97 -2.39 13.06
N PRO A 7 -1.70 -3.24 12.39
CA PRO A 7 -1.28 -3.92 11.17
C PRO A 7 -1.52 -3.12 9.87
N PHE A 8 -2.49 -2.18 9.80
CA PHE A 8 -3.02 -1.73 8.51
C PHE A 8 -3.11 -0.20 8.33
N CYS A 9 -2.56 0.57 9.25
CA CYS A 9 -2.67 2.03 9.16
C CYS A 9 -1.34 2.70 8.84
N ARG A 10 -1.41 3.77 8.06
CA ARG A 10 -0.26 4.59 7.68
C ARG A 10 -0.59 6.07 7.82
N ARG A 11 0.35 6.84 8.33
CA ARG A 11 0.38 8.29 8.26
C ARG A 11 1.50 8.72 7.32
N PHE A 12 1.14 9.45 6.29
CA PHE A 12 2.08 10.02 5.33
C PHE A 12 2.04 11.55 5.41
N GLY A 13 3.18 12.19 5.56
CA GLY A 13 3.29 13.65 5.55
C GLY A 13 4.09 14.13 4.34
N CYS A 14 3.45 14.92 3.50
CA CYS A 14 4.04 15.66 2.38
C CYS A 14 4.21 17.13 2.75
N THR A 15 5.35 17.69 2.40
CA THR A 15 5.60 19.15 2.48
C THR A 15 6.03 19.65 1.11
N TYR A 16 5.54 20.82 0.77
CA TYR A 16 5.83 21.51 -0.49
C TYR A 16 6.65 22.77 -0.18
N PRO A 17 8.00 22.68 -0.19
CA PRO A 17 8.86 23.77 0.30
C PRO A 17 8.65 25.11 -0.42
N ALA A 18 8.32 25.07 -1.72
CA ALA A 18 8.12 26.27 -2.52
C ALA A 18 6.89 27.10 -2.09
N SER A 19 5.86 26.44 -1.53
CA SER A 19 4.59 27.09 -1.13
C SER A 19 4.38 27.12 0.39
N GLY A 20 5.20 26.41 1.16
CA GLY A 20 4.99 26.19 2.59
C GLY A 20 3.78 25.31 2.91
N ARG A 21 3.13 24.74 1.90
CA ARG A 21 1.99 23.82 2.08
C ARG A 21 2.43 22.49 2.65
N ALA A 22 1.55 21.89 3.43
CA ALA A 22 1.76 20.57 3.99
C ALA A 22 0.45 19.78 4.02
N HIS A 23 0.53 18.53 3.59
CA HIS A 23 -0.57 17.58 3.65
C HIS A 23 -0.18 16.42 4.57
N ILE A 24 -1.12 15.97 5.37
CA ILE A 24 -1.00 14.76 6.18
C ILE A 24 -2.13 13.83 5.77
N ILE A 25 -1.76 12.70 5.18
CA ILE A 25 -2.70 11.69 4.71
C ILE A 25 -2.65 10.51 5.68
N TYR A 26 -3.82 10.08 6.14
CA TYR A 26 -4.01 8.83 6.85
C TYR A 26 -4.68 7.82 5.94
N ASN A 27 -4.07 6.64 5.82
CA ASN A 27 -4.64 5.52 5.10
C ASN A 27 -4.85 4.36 6.08
N CYS A 28 -6.02 3.74 6.01
CA CYS A 28 -6.32 2.51 6.73
C CYS A 28 -6.83 1.48 5.73
N ALA A 29 -6.06 0.40 5.55
CA ALA A 29 -6.44 -0.74 4.71
C ALA A 29 -7.17 -1.75 5.59
N THR A 30 -8.49 -1.60 5.73
CA THR A 30 -9.31 -2.43 6.62
C THR A 30 -9.72 -3.72 5.91
N PRO A 31 -9.28 -4.90 6.37
CA PRO A 31 -9.71 -6.17 5.79
C PRO A 31 -11.22 -6.36 5.89
N ILE A 32 -11.83 -6.86 4.81
CA ILE A 32 -13.23 -7.27 4.76
C ILE A 32 -13.29 -8.80 4.78
N ASP A 33 -12.48 -9.43 3.96
CA ASP A 33 -12.28 -10.87 3.87
C ASP A 33 -10.89 -11.16 3.27
N ASP A 34 -10.60 -12.43 2.99
CA ASP A 34 -9.30 -12.86 2.47
C ASP A 34 -8.93 -12.30 1.09
N GLY A 35 -9.87 -11.75 0.35
CA GLY A 35 -9.65 -11.22 -1.01
C GLY A 35 -9.97 -9.74 -1.15
N ARG A 36 -10.52 -9.12 -0.13
CA ARG A 36 -11.00 -7.73 -0.21
C ARG A 36 -10.63 -6.92 1.01
N MET A 37 -10.29 -5.68 0.78
CA MET A 37 -10.12 -4.67 1.82
C MET A 37 -10.90 -3.40 1.47
N MET A 38 -11.20 -2.61 2.47
CA MET A 38 -11.67 -1.25 2.32
C MET A 38 -10.51 -0.30 2.62
N LEU A 39 -10.14 0.55 1.65
CA LEU A 39 -9.23 1.65 1.89
C LEU A 39 -10.02 2.84 2.40
N VAL A 40 -9.76 3.24 3.64
CA VAL A 40 -10.30 4.47 4.22
C VAL A 40 -9.17 5.50 4.25
N GLN A 41 -9.42 6.68 3.70
CA GLN A 41 -8.42 7.73 3.60
C GLN A 41 -9.00 9.07 4.01
N TRP A 42 -8.21 9.88 4.72
CA TRP A 42 -8.51 11.27 5.01
C TRP A 42 -7.25 12.12 5.03
N LEU A 43 -7.43 13.36 4.64
CA LEU A 43 -6.35 14.31 4.46
C LEU A 43 -6.54 15.52 5.38
N TYR A 44 -5.46 15.88 6.07
CA TYR A 44 -5.32 17.16 6.76
C TYR A 44 -4.38 18.07 5.98
N ARG A 45 -4.72 19.34 5.90
CA ARG A 45 -3.95 20.35 5.17
C ARG A 45 -3.77 21.62 5.99
N ASN A 46 -2.75 22.43 5.69
CA ASN A 46 -2.52 23.75 6.29
C ASN A 46 -2.86 24.91 5.36
N ASP A 47 -3.40 24.66 4.18
CA ASP A 47 -3.99 25.66 3.31
C ASP A 47 -5.50 25.78 3.55
N THR A 48 -6.16 26.69 2.85
CA THR A 48 -7.57 27.02 3.05
C THR A 48 -8.43 26.72 1.83
N GLU A 49 -9.74 26.79 2.00
CA GLU A 49 -10.72 26.66 0.91
C GLU A 49 -10.54 27.73 -0.18
N ALA A 50 -10.00 28.89 0.17
CA ALA A 50 -9.69 29.96 -0.79
C ALA A 50 -8.47 29.63 -1.67
N ASP A 51 -7.55 28.79 -1.19
CA ASP A 51 -6.38 28.36 -1.95
C ASP A 51 -6.72 27.23 -2.92
N VAL A 52 -7.40 26.22 -2.43
CA VAL A 52 -7.87 25.05 -3.19
C VAL A 52 -9.16 24.55 -2.56
N SER A 53 -10.20 24.37 -3.36
CA SER A 53 -11.47 23.84 -2.83
C SER A 53 -11.32 22.41 -2.31
N THR A 54 -12.06 22.08 -1.26
CA THR A 54 -12.12 20.72 -0.72
C THR A 54 -12.53 19.72 -1.80
N GLN A 55 -13.49 20.08 -2.67
CA GLN A 55 -13.93 19.19 -3.74
C GLN A 55 -12.80 18.89 -4.73
N ALA A 56 -12.01 19.89 -5.13
CA ALA A 56 -10.88 19.69 -6.04
C ALA A 56 -9.82 18.75 -5.45
N LEU A 57 -9.58 18.82 -4.13
CA LEU A 57 -8.67 17.89 -3.45
C LEU A 57 -9.23 16.47 -3.37
N ILE A 58 -10.53 16.32 -3.11
CA ILE A 58 -11.19 15.02 -3.10
C ILE A 58 -11.11 14.38 -4.48
N ASP A 59 -11.41 15.13 -5.54
CA ASP A 59 -11.38 14.63 -6.91
C ASP A 59 -9.96 14.22 -7.34
N TRP A 60 -8.97 15.01 -6.97
CA TRP A 60 -7.56 14.71 -7.23
C TRP A 60 -7.09 13.47 -6.48
N ASP A 61 -7.41 13.35 -5.20
CA ASP A 61 -7.04 12.22 -4.36
C ASP A 61 -7.74 10.93 -4.82
N ALA A 62 -9.01 11.03 -5.22
CA ALA A 62 -9.76 9.91 -5.77
C ALA A 62 -9.17 9.39 -7.09
N ALA A 63 -8.67 10.29 -7.95
CA ALA A 63 -8.02 9.91 -9.20
C ALA A 63 -6.73 9.13 -8.94
N ILE A 64 -5.85 9.62 -8.04
CA ILE A 64 -4.62 8.93 -7.64
C ILE A 64 -4.93 7.57 -7.02
N THR A 65 -5.91 7.52 -6.12
CA THR A 65 -6.31 6.27 -5.45
C THR A 65 -6.86 5.24 -6.46
N ALA A 66 -7.52 5.69 -7.52
CA ALA A 66 -7.98 4.81 -8.60
C ALA A 66 -6.82 4.23 -9.41
N GLU A 67 -5.80 5.04 -9.74
CA GLU A 67 -4.58 4.57 -10.41
C GLU A 67 -3.82 3.55 -9.55
N ASP A 68 -3.64 3.84 -8.26
CA ASP A 68 -3.00 2.93 -7.31
C ASP A 68 -3.76 1.61 -7.19
N ARG A 69 -5.10 1.66 -7.15
CA ARG A 69 -5.94 0.47 -7.11
C ARG A 69 -5.74 -0.40 -8.34
N ASP A 70 -5.79 0.19 -9.53
CA ASP A 70 -5.65 -0.54 -10.79
C ASP A 70 -4.30 -1.26 -10.88
N ILE A 71 -3.22 -0.64 -10.36
CA ILE A 71 -1.90 -1.26 -10.26
C ILE A 71 -1.92 -2.41 -9.24
N LEU A 72 -2.48 -2.19 -8.06
CA LEU A 72 -2.50 -3.20 -6.98
C LEU A 72 -3.35 -4.42 -7.36
N GLU A 73 -4.50 -4.21 -8.01
CA GLU A 73 -5.37 -5.30 -8.48
C GLU A 73 -4.73 -6.11 -9.62
N ALA A 74 -3.75 -5.54 -10.32
CA ALA A 74 -2.96 -6.25 -11.34
C ALA A 74 -1.76 -7.03 -10.78
N THR A 75 -1.43 -6.88 -9.49
CA THR A 75 -0.34 -7.62 -8.85
C THR A 75 -0.80 -9.01 -8.41
N ASP A 76 0.16 -9.86 -8.05
CA ASP A 76 -0.12 -11.19 -7.52
C ASP A 76 -0.93 -11.10 -6.21
N PRO A 77 -2.17 -11.60 -6.17
CA PRO A 77 -3.01 -11.57 -4.98
C PRO A 77 -2.46 -12.43 -3.83
N ASP A 78 -1.52 -13.32 -4.12
CA ASP A 78 -0.87 -14.22 -3.15
C ASP A 78 0.56 -13.76 -2.80
N ALA A 79 0.82 -12.45 -2.88
CA ALA A 79 2.11 -11.87 -2.58
C ALA A 79 2.57 -12.22 -1.15
N CYS A 80 3.75 -12.82 -1.05
CA CYS A 80 4.31 -13.37 0.17
C CYS A 80 4.71 -12.28 1.17
N ILE A 81 4.29 -12.38 2.43
CA ILE A 81 4.76 -11.50 3.51
C ILE A 81 6.20 -11.88 3.91
N ASP A 82 6.52 -13.17 3.92
CA ASP A 82 7.86 -13.66 4.27
C ASP A 82 8.88 -13.43 3.14
N THR A 83 9.59 -12.33 3.24
CA THR A 83 10.65 -11.95 2.28
C THR A 83 11.86 -12.88 2.28
N THR A 84 12.01 -13.76 3.28
CA THR A 84 13.12 -14.72 3.33
C THR A 84 12.95 -15.86 2.33
N ARG A 85 11.75 -16.05 1.80
CA ARG A 85 11.46 -17.04 0.75
C ARG A 85 12.11 -16.73 -0.60
N ARG A 86 12.57 -15.49 -0.81
CA ARG A 86 13.29 -15.03 -2.01
C ARG A 86 12.53 -15.28 -3.32
N VAL A 87 11.22 -15.14 -3.29
CA VAL A 87 10.36 -15.27 -4.48
C VAL A 87 10.22 -13.96 -5.27
N GLU A 88 10.75 -12.88 -4.73
CA GLU A 88 10.69 -11.53 -5.30
C GLU A 88 12.08 -10.89 -5.34
N PHE A 89 12.24 -9.92 -6.24
CA PHE A 89 13.41 -9.04 -6.29
C PHE A 89 13.07 -7.70 -5.66
N HIS A 90 13.98 -7.17 -4.85
CA HIS A 90 13.80 -5.92 -4.16
C HIS A 90 14.84 -4.89 -4.55
N MET A 91 14.38 -3.66 -4.72
CA MET A 91 15.24 -2.49 -4.93
C MET A 91 15.49 -1.76 -3.60
N PRO A 92 16.51 -0.89 -3.51
CA PRO A 92 16.76 -0.08 -2.30
C PRO A 92 15.56 0.78 -1.87
N SER A 93 14.71 1.19 -2.81
CA SER A 93 13.47 1.92 -2.57
C SER A 93 12.41 1.12 -1.79
N ASP A 94 12.48 -0.22 -1.84
CA ASP A 94 11.47 -1.11 -1.25
C ASP A 94 11.69 -1.36 0.24
N LYS A 95 12.81 -0.84 0.78
CA LYS A 95 13.19 -1.01 2.19
C LYS A 95 12.05 -0.72 3.18
N PRO A 96 11.24 0.33 3.05
CA PRO A 96 10.11 0.54 3.97
C PRO A 96 9.08 -0.59 3.92
N GLY A 97 8.75 -1.09 2.74
CA GLY A 97 7.84 -2.22 2.54
C GLY A 97 8.37 -3.50 3.18
N LEU A 98 9.67 -3.79 2.99
CA LEU A 98 10.33 -4.94 3.61
C LEU A 98 10.27 -4.91 5.14
N VAL A 99 10.52 -3.73 5.74
CA VAL A 99 10.43 -3.56 7.20
C VAL A 99 9.00 -3.80 7.70
N ILE A 100 7.98 -3.34 6.97
CA ILE A 100 6.58 -3.55 7.35
C ILE A 100 6.25 -5.05 7.27
N ARG A 101 6.61 -5.72 6.18
CA ARG A 101 6.37 -7.16 5.98
C ARG A 101 7.02 -7.99 7.10
N GLN A 102 8.27 -7.68 7.47
CA GLN A 102 8.94 -8.33 8.60
C GLN A 102 8.20 -8.14 9.93
N LYS A 103 7.70 -6.93 10.18
CA LYS A 103 6.93 -6.64 11.38
C LYS A 103 5.56 -7.32 11.40
N LEU A 104 4.89 -7.41 10.26
CA LEU A 104 3.63 -8.17 10.12
C LEU A 104 3.87 -9.66 10.38
N LEU A 105 4.95 -10.22 9.83
CA LEU A 105 5.32 -11.61 10.07
C LEU A 105 5.63 -11.88 11.56
N SER A 106 6.30 -10.93 12.23
CA SER A 106 6.51 -11.02 13.69
C SER A 106 5.20 -11.00 14.45
N LEU A 107 4.28 -10.13 14.06
CA LEU A 107 2.95 -10.03 14.68
C LEU A 107 2.14 -11.32 14.53
N LEU A 108 2.16 -11.95 13.34
CA LEU A 108 1.53 -13.26 13.14
C LEU A 108 2.11 -14.31 14.10
N ARG A 109 3.43 -14.41 14.18
CA ARG A 109 4.12 -15.36 15.07
C ARG A 109 3.81 -15.13 16.55
N GLU A 110 3.75 -13.88 16.99
CA GLU A 110 3.38 -13.50 18.35
C GLU A 110 1.96 -13.96 18.74
N HIS A 111 1.07 -14.08 17.75
CA HIS A 111 -0.30 -14.55 17.94
C HIS A 111 -0.50 -16.03 17.60
N GLY A 112 0.57 -16.76 17.30
CA GLY A 112 0.50 -18.18 16.94
C GLY A 112 -0.13 -18.43 15.56
N GLU A 113 -0.12 -17.41 14.70
CA GLU A 113 -0.66 -17.46 13.35
C GLU A 113 0.46 -17.65 12.32
N GLU A 114 0.11 -18.21 11.19
CA GLU A 114 1.00 -18.41 10.05
C GLU A 114 0.44 -17.70 8.81
N GLU A 115 1.34 -17.33 7.90
CA GLU A 115 0.97 -16.82 6.60
C GLU A 115 0.33 -17.93 5.76
N VAL A 116 -0.89 -17.68 5.26
CA VAL A 116 -1.63 -18.62 4.42
C VAL A 116 -1.48 -18.22 2.96
N HIS A 117 -1.05 -19.16 2.11
CA HIS A 117 -0.97 -19.00 0.66
C HIS A 117 -2.05 -19.80 -0.04
N ARG A 118 -2.72 -19.18 -1.01
CA ARG A 118 -3.75 -19.83 -1.83
C ARG A 118 -3.18 -20.72 -2.93
N GLY A 119 -1.88 -20.69 -3.10
CA GLY A 119 -1.14 -21.39 -4.16
C GLY A 119 -0.80 -20.43 -5.31
N VAL A 120 0.42 -20.57 -5.82
CA VAL A 120 0.92 -19.80 -6.96
C VAL A 120 0.10 -20.18 -8.19
N VAL A 121 -0.70 -19.27 -8.71
CA VAL A 121 -1.16 -19.35 -10.10
C VAL A 121 0.10 -19.12 -10.95
N ARG A 122 0.76 -20.21 -11.37
CA ARG A 122 1.83 -20.12 -12.36
C ARG A 122 1.20 -19.54 -13.61
N LEU A 123 1.53 -18.29 -13.91
CA LEU A 123 1.26 -17.74 -15.23
C LEU A 123 1.94 -18.68 -16.23
N GLN A 124 1.12 -19.42 -16.97
CA GLN A 124 1.65 -20.22 -18.08
C GLN A 124 2.29 -19.24 -19.06
N PRO A 125 3.54 -19.49 -19.52
CA PRO A 125 4.11 -18.68 -20.59
C PRO A 125 3.15 -18.68 -21.75
N ALA A 126 2.95 -17.50 -22.36
CA ALA A 126 2.07 -17.36 -23.52
C ALA A 126 2.44 -18.43 -24.55
N PRO A 127 1.46 -19.15 -25.14
CA PRO A 127 1.73 -20.16 -26.15
C PRO A 127 2.40 -19.48 -27.36
N GLY A 128 3.66 -19.79 -27.62
CA GLY A 128 4.34 -19.32 -28.82
C GLY A 128 5.77 -18.80 -28.66
N THR A 129 6.39 -18.84 -27.49
CA THR A 129 7.80 -18.47 -27.35
C THR A 129 8.65 -19.75 -27.28
N THR A 130 8.86 -20.38 -28.43
CA THR A 130 9.98 -21.33 -28.61
C THR A 130 11.25 -20.52 -28.88
N ALA A 131 12.27 -20.79 -28.07
CA ALA A 131 13.62 -20.25 -28.22
C ALA A 131 14.25 -20.68 -29.56
#